data_8188838c02191dbc5c5d17c06dfb12cc
#
_entry.id   8188838c02191dbc5c5d17c06dfb12cc
#
_cell.length_a   1.000
_cell.length_b   1.000
_cell.length_c   1.000
_cell.angle_alpha   90.00
_cell.angle_beta   90.00
_cell.angle_gamma   90.00
#
_symmetry.space_group_name_H-M   'P 1'
#
loop_
_entity.id
_entity.type
_entity.pdbx_description
1 polymer ?
#
loop_
_entity_poly.entity_id
_entity_poly.type
_entity_poly.pdbx_seq_one_letter_code
_entity_poly.pdbx_strand_id
1 'polypeptide(L)'
;MRCARACQVVVLTGDAGHGKSALLREVIRVVREDGGAARRTRVLVAQSSAMLSKCTPLHTARQWLLRWHGANMLPADITARVLKDAGLAADAESAVGRAVGALLGDSNAASVSLEEQVAALVAVLTGLAAERPLLLCVEDAEHLDPASLSVLHSLVCAEGAARLCMLVAVRSSQGVVDETMLQWLERDCGQHLEIGPLSTDAARELITITASGGTMPPPVVAFIVEHCGGIPLHVDQMTTAFVESNLLFLGDDGAYELEGSLESLKLPTNLR
;
A
#
# COMPACT_ATOMS: atom_id res chain seq x y z
N MET A 1 -6.29 11.77 27.84
CA MET A 1 -5.00 11.06 27.93
C MET A 1 -4.91 10.18 26.68
N ARG A 2 -4.05 10.50 25.70
CA ARG A 2 -3.83 9.63 24.54
C ARG A 2 -3.22 8.32 25.01
N CYS A 3 -3.81 7.21 24.61
CA CYS A 3 -3.32 5.86 24.95
C CYS A 3 -1.94 5.67 24.28
N ALA A 4 -0.87 5.95 25.04
CA ALA A 4 0.52 5.96 24.53
C ALA A 4 1.10 4.54 24.26
N ARG A 5 0.27 3.52 24.20
CA ARG A 5 0.69 2.11 24.16
C ARG A 5 0.03 1.26 23.06
N ALA A 6 -0.81 1.85 22.22
CA ALA A 6 -1.53 1.10 21.18
C ALA A 6 -0.90 1.32 19.79
N CYS A 7 -1.06 0.32 18.93
CA CYS A 7 -0.79 0.43 17.49
C CYS A 7 -1.62 1.57 16.90
N GLN A 8 -1.02 2.39 16.01
CA GLN A 8 -1.77 3.38 15.24
C GLN A 8 -2.25 2.76 13.94
N VAL A 9 -3.51 2.99 13.60
CA VAL A 9 -4.12 2.48 12.36
C VAL A 9 -4.65 3.62 11.54
N VAL A 10 -4.27 3.70 10.28
CA VAL A 10 -4.81 4.64 9.29
C VAL A 10 -5.45 3.82 8.17
N VAL A 11 -6.75 3.95 8.00
CA VAL A 11 -7.48 3.33 6.88
C VAL A 11 -7.73 4.38 5.81
N LEU A 12 -7.18 4.12 4.61
CA LEU A 12 -7.37 4.94 3.42
C LEU A 12 -8.49 4.33 2.58
N THR A 13 -9.60 5.03 2.42
CA THR A 13 -10.66 4.59 1.52
C THR A 13 -10.74 5.50 0.30
N GLY A 14 -11.31 5.00 -0.77
CA GLY A 14 -11.53 5.74 -2.01
C GLY A 14 -11.74 4.79 -3.18
N ASP A 15 -12.32 5.26 -4.26
CA ASP A 15 -12.59 4.42 -5.42
C ASP A 15 -11.32 4.06 -6.23
N ALA A 16 -11.49 3.18 -7.21
CA ALA A 16 -10.40 2.83 -8.10
C ALA A 16 -9.90 4.08 -8.83
N GLY A 17 -8.59 4.23 -8.95
CA GLY A 17 -7.99 5.37 -9.64
C GLY A 17 -7.85 6.67 -8.83
N HIS A 18 -8.40 6.75 -7.60
CA HIS A 18 -8.32 7.96 -6.75
C HIS A 18 -6.94 8.22 -6.13
N GLY A 19 -5.93 7.39 -6.39
CA GLY A 19 -4.55 7.67 -5.97
C GLY A 19 -4.15 7.08 -4.62
N LYS A 20 -4.92 6.16 -4.00
CA LYS A 20 -4.55 5.49 -2.74
C LYS A 20 -3.13 4.92 -2.74
N SER A 21 -2.79 4.13 -3.76
CA SER A 21 -1.44 3.56 -3.90
C SER A 21 -0.36 4.60 -4.19
N ALA A 22 -0.71 5.72 -4.83
CA ALA A 22 0.20 6.83 -5.04
C ALA A 22 0.52 7.53 -3.71
N LEU A 23 -0.50 7.82 -2.91
CA LEU A 23 -0.33 8.40 -1.57
C LEU A 23 0.48 7.47 -0.67
N LEU A 24 0.20 6.17 -0.67
CA LEU A 24 0.93 5.18 0.12
C LEU A 24 2.42 5.15 -0.28
N ARG A 25 2.73 5.16 -1.59
CA ARG A 25 4.12 5.24 -2.09
C ARG A 25 4.80 6.54 -1.66
N GLU A 26 4.09 7.66 -1.67
CA GLU A 26 4.63 8.95 -1.24
C GLU A 26 4.94 8.95 0.27
N VAL A 27 4.04 8.43 1.11
CA VAL A 27 4.31 8.26 2.55
C VAL A 27 5.56 7.40 2.77
N ILE A 28 5.70 6.30 2.03
CA ILE A 28 6.88 5.43 2.11
C ILE A 28 8.15 6.18 1.69
N ARG A 29 8.07 6.99 0.62
CA ARG A 29 9.19 7.82 0.14
C ARG A 29 9.62 8.82 1.22
N VAL A 30 8.69 9.58 1.76
CA VAL A 30 8.95 10.57 2.81
C VAL A 30 9.56 9.91 4.04
N VAL A 31 9.00 8.77 4.49
CA VAL A 31 9.54 8.01 5.63
C VAL A 31 10.96 7.51 5.39
N ARG A 32 11.33 7.19 4.15
CA ARG A 32 12.69 6.71 3.82
C ARG A 32 13.70 7.84 3.63
N GLU A 33 13.27 8.98 3.12
CA GLU A 33 14.13 10.14 2.80
C GLU A 33 14.36 11.07 3.98
N ASP A 34 13.43 11.13 4.96
CA ASP A 34 13.57 11.93 6.15
C ASP A 34 14.80 11.46 6.97
N GLY A 35 15.83 12.29 7.01
CA GLY A 35 17.14 11.96 7.57
C GLY A 35 17.20 11.83 9.09
N GLY A 36 16.08 12.06 9.80
CA GLY A 36 15.99 12.05 11.26
C GLY A 36 15.58 10.70 11.85
N ALA A 37 14.53 10.72 12.67
CA ALA A 37 13.95 9.53 13.32
C ALA A 37 13.41 8.51 12.29
N ALA A 38 13.02 8.95 11.11
CA ALA A 38 12.49 8.14 10.03
C ALA A 38 13.54 7.20 9.40
N ARG A 39 14.83 7.53 9.38
CA ARG A 39 15.90 6.59 8.97
C ARG A 39 15.94 5.30 9.79
N ARG A 40 15.32 5.33 10.96
CA ARG A 40 15.22 4.17 11.86
C ARG A 40 13.91 3.40 11.66
N THR A 41 12.95 3.96 10.91
CA THR A 41 11.65 3.32 10.69
C THR A 41 11.77 2.19 9.68
N ARG A 42 11.32 1.01 10.07
CA ARG A 42 11.20 -0.13 9.17
C ARG A 42 9.89 -0.03 8.41
N VAL A 43 9.91 -0.26 7.11
CA VAL A 43 8.72 -0.21 6.25
C VAL A 43 8.52 -1.58 5.62
N LEU A 44 7.37 -2.20 5.90
CA LEU A 44 6.94 -3.46 5.31
C LEU A 44 5.68 -3.22 4.47
N VAL A 45 5.71 -3.64 3.21
CA VAL A 45 4.62 -3.44 2.27
C VAL A 45 4.13 -4.77 1.76
N ALA A 46 2.82 -4.97 1.76
CA ALA A 46 2.17 -6.10 1.12
C ALA A 46 1.00 -5.61 0.26
N GLN A 47 0.73 -6.36 -0.81
CA GLN A 47 -0.43 -6.14 -1.67
C GLN A 47 -1.29 -7.38 -1.66
N SER A 48 -2.57 -7.22 -1.35
CA SER A 48 -3.53 -8.31 -1.39
C SER A 48 -3.95 -8.62 -2.82
N SER A 49 -4.34 -9.86 -3.08
CA SER A 49 -4.74 -10.31 -4.40
C SER A 49 -6.00 -11.16 -4.31
N ALA A 50 -7.05 -10.78 -5.03
CA ALA A 50 -8.32 -11.48 -5.06
C ALA A 50 -8.20 -12.96 -5.45
N MET A 51 -7.19 -13.30 -6.26
CA MET A 51 -6.95 -14.68 -6.70
C MET A 51 -6.16 -15.48 -5.66
N LEU A 52 -5.06 -14.92 -5.16
CA LEU A 52 -4.12 -15.64 -4.28
C LEU A 52 -4.64 -15.76 -2.85
N SER A 53 -5.37 -14.76 -2.37
CA SER A 53 -5.97 -14.78 -1.02
C SER A 53 -7.02 -15.87 -0.83
N LYS A 54 -7.64 -16.34 -1.91
CA LYS A 54 -8.60 -17.48 -1.86
C LYS A 54 -7.91 -18.84 -1.76
N CYS A 55 -6.68 -18.94 -2.24
CA CYS A 55 -5.98 -20.23 -2.39
C CYS A 55 -4.90 -20.45 -1.33
N THR A 56 -4.38 -19.38 -0.73
CA THR A 56 -3.21 -19.47 0.14
C THR A 56 -3.44 -18.63 1.40
N PRO A 57 -3.68 -19.25 2.56
CA PRO A 57 -3.74 -18.54 3.83
C PRO A 57 -2.44 -17.78 4.10
N LEU A 58 -2.53 -16.64 4.78
CA LEU A 58 -1.40 -15.76 5.11
C LEU A 58 -0.61 -15.27 3.88
N HIS A 59 -1.20 -15.32 2.68
CA HIS A 59 -0.53 -14.89 1.45
C HIS A 59 -0.03 -13.44 1.56
N THR A 60 -0.88 -12.54 2.03
CA THR A 60 -0.53 -11.13 2.18
C THR A 60 0.51 -10.94 3.28
N ALA A 61 0.31 -11.56 4.43
CA ALA A 61 1.21 -11.43 5.56
C ALA A 61 2.61 -12.01 5.28
N ARG A 62 2.71 -13.10 4.53
CA ARG A 62 3.97 -13.68 4.08
C ARG A 62 4.82 -12.70 3.26
N GLN A 63 4.19 -11.82 2.46
CA GLN A 63 4.91 -10.86 1.63
C GLN A 63 5.75 -9.89 2.46
N TRP A 64 5.32 -9.52 3.69
CA TRP A 64 6.11 -8.65 4.55
C TRP A 64 7.49 -9.23 4.86
N LEU A 65 7.55 -10.53 5.14
CA LEU A 65 8.80 -11.22 5.45
C LEU A 65 9.67 -11.40 4.19
N LEU A 66 9.07 -11.83 3.08
CA LEU A 66 9.78 -12.09 1.83
C LEU A 66 10.35 -10.81 1.20
N ARG A 67 9.57 -9.72 1.19
CA ARG A 67 10.03 -8.45 0.61
C ARG A 67 11.11 -7.76 1.46
N TRP A 68 11.13 -8.05 2.75
CA TRP A 68 12.13 -7.48 3.63
C TRP A 68 13.52 -8.10 3.42
N HIS A 69 13.61 -9.41 3.22
CA HIS A 69 14.89 -10.11 3.15
C HIS A 69 15.37 -10.41 1.72
N GLY A 70 14.54 -10.15 0.72
CA GLY A 70 14.82 -10.45 -0.68
C GLY A 70 14.44 -11.89 -1.07
N ALA A 71 13.98 -12.05 -2.31
CA ALA A 71 13.41 -13.31 -2.81
C ALA A 71 14.46 -14.43 -3.05
N ASN A 72 15.75 -14.14 -2.91
CA ASN A 72 16.84 -15.05 -3.28
C ASN A 72 17.49 -15.78 -2.09
N MET A 73 16.95 -15.63 -0.87
CA MET A 73 17.46 -16.31 0.32
C MET A 73 16.70 -17.61 0.58
N LEU A 74 17.38 -18.60 1.18
CA LEU A 74 16.73 -19.83 1.63
C LEU A 74 15.76 -19.53 2.79
N PRO A 75 14.61 -20.24 2.90
CA PRO A 75 13.65 -20.06 3.98
C PRO A 75 14.28 -20.10 5.39
N ALA A 76 15.18 -21.02 5.64
CA ALA A 76 15.87 -21.15 6.92
C ALA A 76 16.72 -19.91 7.26
N ASP A 77 17.43 -19.34 6.28
CA ASP A 77 18.24 -18.13 6.49
C ASP A 77 17.36 -16.91 6.76
N ILE A 78 16.23 -16.81 6.06
CA ILE A 78 15.23 -15.75 6.31
C ILE A 78 14.67 -15.92 7.73
N THR A 79 14.30 -17.12 8.14
CA THR A 79 13.76 -17.43 9.47
C THR A 79 14.72 -16.97 10.56
N ALA A 80 15.98 -17.41 10.52
CA ALA A 80 16.97 -17.04 11.52
C ALA A 80 17.17 -15.51 11.61
N ARG A 81 17.19 -14.85 10.47
CA ARG A 81 17.38 -13.40 10.39
C ARG A 81 16.16 -12.63 10.90
N VAL A 82 14.95 -13.06 10.54
CA VAL A 82 13.69 -12.50 11.03
C VAL A 82 13.61 -12.58 12.54
N LEU A 83 13.89 -13.73 13.13
CA LEU A 83 13.87 -13.94 14.58
C LEU A 83 14.88 -13.03 15.29
N LYS A 84 16.11 -12.99 14.78
CA LYS A 84 17.17 -12.11 15.32
C LYS A 84 16.76 -10.64 15.28
N ASP A 85 16.24 -10.17 14.15
CA ASP A 85 15.84 -8.79 13.96
C ASP A 85 14.60 -8.40 14.78
N ALA A 86 13.79 -9.38 15.17
CA ALA A 86 12.66 -9.21 16.08
C ALA A 86 13.06 -9.32 17.57
N GLY A 87 14.34 -9.46 17.89
CA GLY A 87 14.80 -9.65 19.27
C GLY A 87 14.36 -10.98 19.88
N LEU A 88 13.94 -11.95 19.06
CA LEU A 88 13.55 -13.29 19.46
C LEU A 88 14.77 -14.23 19.43
N ALA A 89 14.69 -15.34 20.19
CA ALA A 89 15.74 -16.35 20.11
C ALA A 89 15.89 -16.83 18.65
N ALA A 90 17.09 -16.70 18.09
CA ALA A 90 17.37 -17.10 16.71
C ALA A 90 17.49 -18.64 16.59
N ASP A 91 16.52 -19.33 17.15
CA ASP A 91 16.42 -20.79 17.17
C ASP A 91 15.30 -21.22 16.22
N ALA A 92 15.68 -21.77 15.08
CA ALA A 92 14.75 -22.27 14.07
C ALA A 92 13.91 -23.46 14.59
N GLU A 93 14.40 -24.18 15.61
CA GLU A 93 13.71 -25.31 16.24
C GLU A 93 12.68 -24.82 17.30
N SER A 94 12.70 -23.54 17.68
CA SER A 94 11.69 -22.97 18.56
C SER A 94 10.30 -23.02 17.91
N ALA A 95 9.24 -22.96 18.71
CA ALA A 95 7.87 -22.96 18.18
C ALA A 95 7.65 -21.81 17.17
N VAL A 96 8.17 -20.60 17.49
CA VAL A 96 8.08 -19.44 16.58
C VAL A 96 8.94 -19.65 15.33
N GLY A 97 10.15 -20.22 15.48
CA GLY A 97 11.05 -20.51 14.37
C GLY A 97 10.43 -21.49 13.37
N ARG A 98 9.89 -22.60 13.84
CA ARG A 98 9.17 -23.58 13.00
C ARG A 98 7.96 -22.95 12.30
N ALA A 99 7.18 -22.13 13.01
CA ALA A 99 6.00 -21.49 12.44
C ALA A 99 6.37 -20.47 11.34
N VAL A 100 7.43 -19.68 11.53
CA VAL A 100 7.97 -18.79 10.50
C VAL A 100 8.53 -19.57 9.33
N GLY A 101 9.26 -20.66 9.59
CA GLY A 101 9.76 -21.57 8.55
C GLY A 101 8.63 -22.16 7.71
N ALA A 102 7.58 -22.68 8.34
CA ALA A 102 6.38 -23.19 7.65
C ALA A 102 5.73 -22.14 6.76
N LEU A 103 5.58 -20.91 7.28
CA LEU A 103 5.05 -19.78 6.52
C LEU A 103 5.90 -19.46 5.29
N LEU A 104 7.21 -19.59 5.39
CA LEU A 104 8.16 -19.35 4.29
C LEU A 104 8.29 -20.52 3.31
N GLY A 105 7.67 -21.67 3.62
CA GLY A 105 7.67 -22.86 2.77
C GLY A 105 8.80 -23.84 3.08
N ASP A 106 9.31 -23.84 4.30
CA ASP A 106 10.24 -24.86 4.77
C ASP A 106 9.51 -26.20 4.90
N SER A 107 9.92 -27.19 4.13
CA SER A 107 9.33 -28.52 4.13
C SER A 107 9.48 -29.28 5.45
N ASN A 108 10.46 -28.92 6.27
CA ASN A 108 10.70 -29.52 7.58
C ASN A 108 9.71 -29.05 8.64
N ALA A 109 8.96 -27.97 8.37
CA ALA A 109 7.99 -27.37 9.28
C ALA A 109 6.52 -27.75 8.99
N ALA A 110 6.28 -28.86 8.30
CA ALA A 110 4.99 -29.24 7.72
C ALA A 110 3.84 -29.53 8.75
N SER A 111 4.12 -29.58 10.05
CA SER A 111 3.14 -29.91 11.08
C SER A 111 2.61 -28.70 11.87
N VAL A 112 2.93 -27.47 11.44
CA VAL A 112 2.55 -26.24 12.16
C VAL A 112 1.15 -25.79 11.72
N SER A 113 0.26 -25.61 12.69
CA SER A 113 -1.11 -25.13 12.44
C SER A 113 -1.15 -23.69 11.95
N LEU A 114 -2.26 -23.30 11.31
CA LEU A 114 -2.46 -21.92 10.86
C LEU A 114 -2.47 -20.92 12.04
N GLU A 115 -3.04 -21.32 13.17
CA GLU A 115 -3.09 -20.51 14.40
C GLU A 115 -1.69 -20.25 14.96
N GLU A 116 -0.82 -21.24 14.95
CA GLU A 116 0.58 -21.09 15.36
C GLU A 116 1.34 -20.15 14.42
N GLN A 117 1.07 -20.21 13.11
CA GLN A 117 1.67 -19.31 12.12
C GLN A 117 1.20 -17.87 12.33
N VAL A 118 -0.09 -17.65 12.60
CA VAL A 118 -0.64 -16.33 12.95
C VAL A 118 0.02 -15.79 14.22
N ALA A 119 0.08 -16.59 15.29
CA ALA A 119 0.69 -16.19 16.55
C ALA A 119 2.18 -15.86 16.40
N ALA A 120 2.92 -16.64 15.61
CA ALA A 120 4.32 -16.40 15.33
C ALA A 120 4.54 -15.09 14.55
N LEU A 121 3.71 -14.81 13.56
CA LEU A 121 3.76 -13.54 12.83
C LEU A 121 3.50 -12.34 13.74
N VAL A 122 2.51 -12.41 14.60
CA VAL A 122 2.21 -11.36 15.58
C VAL A 122 3.41 -11.14 16.50
N ALA A 123 4.01 -12.21 17.03
CA ALA A 123 5.19 -12.13 17.88
C ALA A 123 6.39 -11.48 17.15
N VAL A 124 6.65 -11.88 15.90
CA VAL A 124 7.70 -11.30 15.06
C VAL A 124 7.44 -9.81 14.80
N LEU A 125 6.27 -9.43 14.34
CA LEU A 125 5.97 -8.04 14.00
C LEU A 125 5.97 -7.14 15.24
N THR A 126 5.49 -7.63 16.37
CA THR A 126 5.56 -6.92 17.67
C THR A 126 7.01 -6.77 18.13
N GLY A 127 7.82 -7.81 18.02
CA GLY A 127 9.26 -7.77 18.32
C GLY A 127 9.99 -6.76 17.43
N LEU A 128 9.72 -6.77 16.13
CA LEU A 128 10.27 -5.79 15.18
C LEU A 128 9.91 -4.34 15.56
N ALA A 129 8.65 -4.13 15.98
CA ALA A 129 8.18 -2.81 16.41
C ALA A 129 8.79 -2.38 17.75
N ALA A 130 9.12 -3.32 18.63
CA ALA A 130 9.83 -3.03 19.87
C ALA A 130 11.27 -2.56 19.63
N GLU A 131 11.97 -3.16 18.67
CA GLU A 131 13.33 -2.78 18.30
C GLU A 131 13.40 -1.43 17.58
N ARG A 132 12.50 -1.20 16.61
CA ARG A 132 12.45 0.03 15.80
C ARG A 132 11.01 0.38 15.43
N PRO A 133 10.69 1.68 15.19
CA PRO A 133 9.40 2.03 14.62
C PRO A 133 9.11 1.22 13.36
N LEU A 134 7.91 0.67 13.26
CA LEU A 134 7.47 -0.16 12.15
C LEU A 134 6.25 0.47 11.47
N LEU A 135 6.38 0.72 10.17
CA LEU A 135 5.27 1.08 9.29
C LEU A 135 4.87 -0.16 8.47
N LEU A 136 3.67 -0.64 8.69
CA LEU A 136 3.10 -1.79 8.01
C LEU A 136 2.06 -1.30 7.01
N CYS A 137 2.32 -1.51 5.72
CA CYS A 137 1.45 -1.05 4.63
C CYS A 137 0.74 -2.24 3.99
N VAL A 138 -0.56 -2.07 3.74
CA VAL A 138 -1.38 -3.04 3.00
C VAL A 138 -2.12 -2.33 1.87
N GLU A 139 -1.87 -2.76 0.64
CA GLU A 139 -2.61 -2.32 -0.54
C GLU A 139 -3.71 -3.32 -0.91
N ASP A 140 -4.79 -2.83 -1.49
CA ASP A 140 -5.95 -3.61 -1.93
C ASP A 140 -6.52 -4.51 -0.83
N ALA A 141 -6.65 -3.96 0.40
CA ALA A 141 -7.01 -4.72 1.60
C ALA A 141 -8.42 -5.33 1.56
N GLU A 142 -9.27 -4.93 0.62
CA GLU A 142 -10.53 -5.61 0.30
C GLU A 142 -10.35 -7.07 -0.16
N HIS A 143 -9.12 -7.43 -0.49
CA HIS A 143 -8.76 -8.78 -0.91
C HIS A 143 -7.90 -9.53 0.11
N LEU A 144 -7.85 -9.07 1.36
CA LEU A 144 -7.15 -9.78 2.43
C LEU A 144 -7.73 -11.18 2.66
N ASP A 145 -6.84 -12.15 2.83
CA ASP A 145 -7.26 -13.45 3.32
C ASP A 145 -7.58 -13.39 4.83
N PRO A 146 -8.53 -14.21 5.33
CA PRO A 146 -8.97 -14.16 6.72
C PRO A 146 -7.84 -14.32 7.75
N ALA A 147 -6.82 -15.12 7.43
CA ALA A 147 -5.70 -15.33 8.34
C ALA A 147 -4.79 -14.10 8.41
N SER A 148 -4.50 -13.44 7.27
CA SER A 148 -3.79 -12.15 7.26
C SER A 148 -4.56 -11.06 8.00
N LEU A 149 -5.89 -11.02 7.86
CA LEU A 149 -6.74 -10.09 8.61
C LEU A 149 -6.66 -10.36 10.12
N SER A 150 -6.64 -11.64 10.54
CA SER A 150 -6.47 -12.02 11.94
C SER A 150 -5.13 -11.57 12.52
N VAL A 151 -4.05 -11.60 11.73
CA VAL A 151 -2.75 -11.04 12.14
C VAL A 151 -2.86 -9.54 12.41
N LEU A 152 -3.46 -8.77 11.47
CA LEU A 152 -3.64 -7.33 11.64
C LEU A 152 -4.49 -7.01 12.86
N HIS A 153 -5.60 -7.73 13.06
CA HIS A 153 -6.47 -7.55 14.22
C HIS A 153 -5.73 -7.82 15.54
N SER A 154 -4.96 -8.90 15.59
CA SER A 154 -4.15 -9.25 16.75
C SER A 154 -3.11 -8.19 17.07
N LEU A 155 -2.48 -7.58 16.05
CA LEU A 155 -1.52 -6.48 16.21
C LEU A 155 -2.16 -5.21 16.79
N VAL A 156 -3.39 -4.88 16.39
CA VAL A 156 -4.14 -3.74 16.96
C VAL A 156 -4.43 -3.96 18.44
N CYS A 157 -4.63 -5.22 18.84
CA CYS A 157 -4.93 -5.60 20.23
C CYS A 157 -3.67 -5.87 21.07
N ALA A 158 -2.50 -6.02 20.45
CA ALA A 158 -1.29 -6.44 21.12
C ALA A 158 -0.76 -5.37 22.09
N GLU A 159 -0.42 -5.79 23.30
CA GLU A 159 0.38 -4.98 24.21
C GLU A 159 1.83 -4.90 23.67
N GLY A 160 2.42 -3.71 23.68
CA GLY A 160 3.78 -3.49 23.18
C GLY A 160 3.89 -3.02 21.71
N ALA A 161 2.78 -2.93 20.99
CA ALA A 161 2.74 -2.42 19.61
C ALA A 161 2.77 -0.87 19.50
N ALA A 162 3.21 -0.17 20.53
CA ALA A 162 3.20 1.31 20.61
C ALA A 162 4.04 2.02 19.52
N ARG A 163 4.96 1.30 18.87
CA ARG A 163 5.81 1.82 17.78
C ARG A 163 5.43 1.24 16.42
N LEU A 164 4.25 0.64 16.32
CA LEU A 164 3.65 0.13 15.09
C LEU A 164 2.62 1.13 14.55
N CYS A 165 2.75 1.46 13.28
CA CYS A 165 1.74 2.17 12.52
C CYS A 165 1.30 1.29 11.35
N MET A 166 0.01 1.09 11.18
CA MET A 166 -0.57 0.38 10.04
C MET A 166 -1.24 1.37 9.10
N LEU A 167 -0.93 1.26 7.81
CA LEU A 167 -1.55 2.03 6.74
C LEU A 167 -2.24 1.05 5.79
N VAL A 168 -3.57 1.07 5.79
CA VAL A 168 -4.40 0.08 5.10
C VAL A 168 -5.22 0.77 4.02
N ALA A 169 -4.98 0.46 2.75
CA ALA A 169 -5.71 1.02 1.62
C ALA A 169 -6.81 0.06 1.15
N VAL A 170 -8.05 0.57 1.08
CA VAL A 170 -9.27 -0.19 0.77
C VAL A 170 -10.08 0.54 -0.31
N ARG A 171 -10.77 -0.17 -1.20
CA ARG A 171 -11.73 0.42 -2.15
C ARG A 171 -13.07 0.69 -1.50
N SER A 172 -13.61 1.91 -1.69
CA SER A 172 -14.93 2.30 -1.18
C SER A 172 -16.09 1.63 -1.91
N SER A 173 -15.96 1.44 -3.24
CA SER A 173 -17.06 0.97 -4.10
C SER A 173 -17.45 -0.50 -3.92
N GLN A 174 -16.66 -1.31 -3.24
CA GLN A 174 -17.00 -2.71 -2.95
C GLN A 174 -17.78 -2.89 -1.64
N GLY A 175 -18.15 -1.79 -0.98
CA GLY A 175 -19.18 -1.76 0.07
C GLY A 175 -18.83 -2.44 1.39
N VAL A 176 -17.67 -3.06 1.50
CA VAL A 176 -17.29 -3.81 2.69
C VAL A 176 -15.89 -3.37 3.13
N VAL A 177 -15.83 -2.25 3.81
CA VAL A 177 -14.84 -2.17 4.89
C VAL A 177 -15.27 -3.27 5.86
N ASP A 178 -14.51 -4.36 5.96
CA ASP A 178 -14.82 -5.47 6.85
C ASP A 178 -15.17 -4.93 8.24
N GLU A 179 -16.18 -5.50 8.88
CA GLU A 179 -16.59 -5.10 10.23
C GLU A 179 -15.39 -5.01 11.18
N THR A 180 -14.42 -5.87 10.99
CA THR A 180 -13.15 -5.86 11.74
C THR A 180 -12.37 -4.57 11.55
N MET A 181 -12.28 -4.06 10.31
CA MET A 181 -11.61 -2.79 10.04
C MET A 181 -12.38 -1.59 10.60
N LEU A 182 -13.72 -1.65 10.58
CA LEU A 182 -14.57 -0.64 11.24
C LEU A 182 -14.32 -0.61 12.74
N GLN A 183 -14.20 -1.77 13.39
CA GLN A 183 -13.86 -1.85 14.81
C GLN A 183 -12.48 -1.24 15.14
N TRP A 184 -11.52 -1.26 14.20
CA TRP A 184 -10.24 -0.58 14.41
C TRP A 184 -10.40 0.94 14.42
N LEU A 185 -11.29 1.48 13.58
CA LEU A 185 -11.57 2.91 13.50
C LEU A 185 -12.32 3.44 14.73
N GLU A 186 -13.09 2.59 15.40
CA GLU A 186 -13.79 2.94 16.64
C GLU A 186 -12.84 3.05 17.85
N ARG A 187 -11.60 2.58 17.72
CA ARG A 187 -10.58 2.70 18.78
C ARG A 187 -9.92 4.08 18.74
N ASP A 188 -9.46 4.55 19.88
CA ASP A 188 -8.73 5.82 20.02
C ASP A 188 -7.46 5.92 19.14
N CYS A 189 -6.99 4.79 18.60
CA CYS A 189 -5.82 4.68 17.73
C CYS A 189 -6.15 4.62 16.23
N GLY A 190 -7.43 4.58 15.86
CA GLY A 190 -7.91 4.49 14.48
C GLY A 190 -8.10 5.88 13.85
N GLN A 191 -7.69 6.02 12.59
CA GLN A 191 -7.95 7.20 11.75
C GLN A 191 -8.46 6.76 10.39
N HIS A 192 -9.49 7.43 9.91
CA HIS A 192 -10.06 7.21 8.59
C HIS A 192 -9.75 8.41 7.69
N LEU A 193 -9.19 8.14 6.52
CA LEU A 193 -8.97 9.14 5.48
C LEU A 193 -9.66 8.68 4.20
N GLU A 194 -10.66 9.45 3.79
CA GLU A 194 -11.34 9.25 2.50
C GLU A 194 -10.63 10.04 1.41
N ILE A 195 -10.23 9.36 0.34
CA ILE A 195 -9.58 9.95 -0.82
C ILE A 195 -10.60 10.07 -1.93
N GLY A 196 -11.02 11.29 -2.18
CA GLY A 196 -11.94 11.65 -3.24
C GLY A 196 -11.23 12.06 -4.55
N PRO A 197 -12.01 12.51 -5.54
CA PRO A 197 -11.48 13.05 -6.77
C PRO A 197 -10.67 14.34 -6.52
N LEU A 198 -9.74 14.64 -7.41
CA LEU A 198 -8.96 15.88 -7.39
C LEU A 198 -9.87 17.10 -7.63
N SER A 199 -9.52 18.21 -6.99
CA SER A 199 -10.07 19.51 -7.39
C SER A 199 -9.61 19.86 -8.81
N THR A 200 -10.33 20.79 -9.46
CA THR A 200 -9.96 21.29 -10.79
C THR A 200 -8.53 21.80 -10.84
N ASP A 201 -8.06 22.48 -9.81
CA ASP A 201 -6.70 23.03 -9.78
C ASP A 201 -5.65 21.92 -9.58
N ALA A 202 -5.92 20.95 -8.73
CA ALA A 202 -5.05 19.79 -8.56
C ALA A 202 -5.00 18.91 -9.82
N ALA A 203 -6.11 18.79 -10.55
CA ALA A 203 -6.14 18.09 -11.84
C ALA A 203 -5.28 18.82 -12.89
N ARG A 204 -5.33 20.17 -12.95
CA ARG A 204 -4.46 20.96 -13.83
C ARG A 204 -2.98 20.81 -13.50
N GLU A 205 -2.65 20.78 -12.21
CA GLU A 205 -1.28 20.54 -11.76
C GLU A 205 -0.80 19.15 -12.18
N LEU A 206 -1.64 18.11 -12.02
CA LEU A 206 -1.31 16.76 -12.47
C LEU A 206 -1.10 16.71 -13.98
N ILE A 207 -1.93 17.38 -14.79
CA ILE A 207 -1.73 17.48 -16.24
C ILE A 207 -0.34 18.06 -16.57
N THR A 208 0.05 19.14 -15.89
CA THR A 208 1.36 19.78 -16.10
C THR A 208 2.52 18.82 -15.74
N ILE A 209 2.40 18.11 -14.63
CA ILE A 209 3.40 17.13 -14.19
C ILE A 209 3.51 15.97 -15.21
N THR A 210 2.39 15.40 -15.62
CA THR A 210 2.35 14.29 -16.59
C THR A 210 2.86 14.72 -17.96
N ALA A 211 2.62 15.97 -18.36
CA ALA A 211 3.19 16.56 -19.59
C ALA A 211 4.68 16.94 -19.48
N SER A 212 5.39 16.41 -18.48
CA SER A 212 6.82 16.68 -18.23
C SER A 212 7.16 18.17 -18.06
N GLY A 213 6.23 18.94 -17.49
CA GLY A 213 6.35 20.38 -17.26
C GLY A 213 6.00 21.24 -18.48
N GLY A 214 5.64 20.64 -19.61
CA GLY A 214 5.18 21.36 -20.79
C GLY A 214 3.80 22.03 -20.55
N THR A 215 3.64 23.24 -21.11
CA THR A 215 2.36 23.95 -20.99
C THR A 215 1.37 23.40 -22.01
N MET A 216 0.30 22.80 -21.52
CA MET A 216 -0.78 22.28 -22.39
C MET A 216 -1.73 23.38 -22.87
N PRO A 217 -2.22 23.29 -24.11
CA PRO A 217 -3.21 24.24 -24.63
C PRO A 217 -4.47 24.30 -23.73
N PRO A 218 -5.00 25.50 -23.42
CA PRO A 218 -6.18 25.64 -22.56
C PRO A 218 -7.38 24.79 -23.00
N PRO A 219 -7.71 24.61 -24.29
CA PRO A 219 -8.79 23.74 -24.73
C PRO A 219 -8.59 22.28 -24.36
N VAL A 220 -7.33 21.77 -24.43
CA VAL A 220 -6.98 20.40 -24.06
C VAL A 220 -7.11 20.19 -22.55
N VAL A 221 -6.61 21.14 -21.75
CA VAL A 221 -6.76 21.13 -20.29
C VAL A 221 -8.23 21.11 -19.89
N ALA A 222 -9.05 21.98 -20.48
CA ALA A 222 -10.48 22.03 -20.21
C ALA A 222 -11.17 20.72 -20.53
N PHE A 223 -10.85 20.13 -21.68
CA PHE A 223 -11.36 18.83 -22.13
C PHE A 223 -11.01 17.70 -21.15
N ILE A 224 -9.74 17.60 -20.74
CA ILE A 224 -9.28 16.58 -19.78
C ILE A 224 -10.01 16.73 -18.44
N VAL A 225 -10.07 17.95 -17.89
CA VAL A 225 -10.70 18.21 -16.60
C VAL A 225 -12.19 17.85 -16.63
N GLU A 226 -12.90 18.20 -17.71
CA GLU A 226 -14.33 17.93 -17.86
C GLU A 226 -14.61 16.42 -17.96
N HIS A 227 -13.82 15.67 -18.74
CA HIS A 227 -14.09 14.26 -19.02
C HIS A 227 -13.55 13.29 -17.97
N CYS A 228 -12.53 13.68 -17.20
CA CYS A 228 -11.94 12.80 -16.19
C CYS A 228 -12.62 12.86 -14.83
N GLY A 229 -13.54 13.81 -14.58
CA GLY A 229 -14.26 13.95 -13.32
C GLY A 229 -13.34 14.05 -12.08
N GLY A 230 -12.11 14.53 -12.26
CA GLY A 230 -11.10 14.63 -11.20
C GLY A 230 -10.46 13.30 -10.78
N ILE A 231 -10.72 12.19 -11.48
CA ILE A 231 -10.10 10.89 -11.16
C ILE A 231 -8.63 10.91 -11.60
N PRO A 232 -7.63 10.84 -10.68
CA PRO A 232 -6.22 11.00 -11.00
C PRO A 232 -5.72 10.06 -12.10
N LEU A 233 -6.13 8.79 -12.05
CA LEU A 233 -5.75 7.80 -13.05
C LEU A 233 -6.24 8.19 -14.46
N HIS A 234 -7.47 8.70 -14.57
CA HIS A 234 -8.02 9.12 -15.86
C HIS A 234 -7.33 10.38 -16.38
N VAL A 235 -7.03 11.33 -15.48
CA VAL A 235 -6.28 12.57 -15.84
C VAL A 235 -4.90 12.19 -16.40
N ASP A 236 -4.18 11.32 -15.73
CA ASP A 236 -2.85 10.85 -16.14
C ASP A 236 -2.91 10.12 -17.49
N GLN A 237 -3.81 9.14 -17.63
CA GLN A 237 -3.97 8.37 -18.87
C GLN A 237 -4.39 9.25 -20.05
N MET A 238 -5.33 10.19 -19.83
CA MET A 238 -5.79 11.06 -20.91
C MET A 238 -4.70 12.06 -21.31
N THR A 239 -3.98 12.63 -20.34
CA THR A 239 -2.85 13.52 -20.60
C THR A 239 -1.76 12.80 -21.42
N THR A 240 -1.40 11.59 -21.00
CA THR A 240 -0.43 10.76 -21.72
C THR A 240 -0.89 10.48 -23.16
N ALA A 241 -2.17 10.12 -23.34
CA ALA A 241 -2.75 9.86 -24.65
C ALA A 241 -2.71 11.11 -25.56
N PHE A 242 -2.91 12.30 -25.01
CA PHE A 242 -2.75 13.54 -25.76
C PHE A 242 -1.30 13.81 -26.15
N VAL A 243 -0.35 13.64 -25.23
CA VAL A 243 1.09 13.84 -25.48
C VAL A 243 1.61 12.85 -26.52
N GLU A 244 1.15 11.60 -26.49
CA GLU A 244 1.54 10.57 -27.44
C GLU A 244 0.78 10.65 -28.78
N SER A 245 -0.27 11.47 -28.85
CA SER A 245 -1.03 11.66 -30.07
C SER A 245 -0.27 12.58 -31.06
N ASN A 246 -0.53 12.40 -32.35
CA ASN A 246 -0.03 13.30 -33.38
C ASN A 246 -0.82 14.64 -33.43
N LEU A 247 -1.59 14.95 -32.41
CA LEU A 247 -2.38 16.18 -32.31
C LEU A 247 -1.67 17.28 -31.51
N LEU A 248 -0.66 16.91 -30.72
CA LEU A 248 0.11 17.86 -29.92
C LEU A 248 1.57 17.83 -30.36
N PHE A 249 2.10 19.01 -30.63
CA PHE A 249 3.51 19.22 -30.99
C PHE A 249 4.15 20.09 -29.90
N LEU A 250 5.30 19.69 -29.40
CA LEU A 250 6.05 20.47 -28.44
C LEU A 250 6.83 21.55 -29.15
N GLY A 251 6.50 22.83 -28.91
CA GLY A 251 7.23 23.98 -29.41
C GLY A 251 8.59 24.16 -28.74
N ASP A 252 9.45 24.98 -29.36
CA ASP A 252 10.78 25.30 -28.81
C ASP A 252 10.72 26.05 -27.48
N ASP A 253 9.61 26.66 -27.15
CA ASP A 253 9.33 27.37 -25.89
C ASP A 253 8.86 26.44 -24.77
N GLY A 254 8.72 25.14 -25.01
CA GLY A 254 8.19 24.16 -24.06
C GLY A 254 6.68 24.17 -23.93
N ALA A 255 5.95 24.88 -24.80
CA ALA A 255 4.51 24.80 -24.88
C ALA A 255 4.07 23.78 -25.93
N TYR A 256 2.98 23.05 -25.63
CA TYR A 256 2.34 22.20 -26.61
C TYR A 256 1.37 23.01 -27.47
N GLU A 257 1.44 22.78 -28.77
CA GLU A 257 0.50 23.35 -29.74
C GLU A 257 -0.45 22.26 -30.24
N LEU A 258 -1.73 22.59 -30.37
CA LEU A 258 -2.76 21.67 -30.86
C LEU A 258 -2.90 21.82 -32.38
N GLU A 259 -2.59 20.76 -33.12
CA GLU A 259 -2.92 20.65 -34.53
C GLU A 259 -4.13 19.73 -34.75
N GLY A 260 -5.24 20.29 -35.23
CA GLY A 260 -6.44 19.54 -35.55
C GLY A 260 -7.59 19.78 -34.57
N SER A 261 -8.59 18.89 -34.59
CA SER A 261 -9.78 18.95 -33.74
C SER A 261 -9.68 17.95 -32.60
N LEU A 262 -10.06 18.37 -31.38
CA LEU A 262 -10.18 17.51 -30.21
C LEU A 262 -11.15 16.33 -30.43
N GLU A 263 -12.13 16.47 -31.32
CA GLU A 263 -13.12 15.45 -31.66
C GLU A 263 -12.48 14.25 -32.40
N SER A 264 -11.30 14.44 -33.01
CA SER A 264 -10.57 13.38 -33.72
C SER A 264 -9.85 12.42 -32.79
N LEU A 265 -9.75 12.72 -31.49
CA LEU A 265 -9.09 11.87 -30.52
C LEU A 265 -9.98 10.65 -30.21
N LYS A 266 -9.46 9.46 -30.47
CA LYS A 266 -10.08 8.23 -29.99
C LYS A 266 -9.78 8.11 -28.50
N LEU A 267 -10.75 8.51 -27.67
CA LEU A 267 -10.64 8.30 -26.22
C LEU A 267 -10.32 6.82 -25.91
N PRO A 268 -9.39 6.55 -25.01
CA PRO A 268 -9.13 5.20 -24.55
C PRO A 268 -10.43 4.54 -24.09
N THR A 269 -10.66 3.29 -24.49
CA THR A 269 -11.91 2.54 -24.24
C THR A 269 -12.21 2.37 -22.75
N ASN A 270 -11.22 2.57 -21.88
CA ASN A 270 -11.34 2.46 -20.42
C ASN A 270 -11.91 3.71 -19.75
N LEU A 271 -12.17 4.78 -20.51
CA LEU A 271 -12.73 6.05 -20.05
C LEU A 271 -14.20 6.24 -20.44
N ARG A 272 -14.85 5.17 -20.96
CA ARG A 272 -16.28 5.14 -21.31
C ARG A 272 -17.10 4.46 -20.24
#